data_6ee926b9710dd9159adb15df8b2fcfcb
#
_entry.id   6ee926b9710dd9159adb15df8b2fcfcb
#
_cell.length_a   1.000
_cell.length_b   1.000
_cell.length_c   1.000
_cell.angle_alpha   90.00
_cell.angle_beta   90.00
_cell.angle_gamma   90.00
#
_symmetry.space_group_name_H-M   'P 1'
#
loop_
_entity.id
_entity.type
_entity.pdbx_description
1 polymer ?
#
loop_
_entity_poly.entity_id
_entity_poly.type
_entity_poly.pdbx_seq_one_letter_code
_entity_poly.pdbx_strand_id
1 'polypeptide(L)'
;NLGSLTSIAFDKTGTLTEGRPRITDVIPAGDTTEADLLRIAVAVEGLSDHPLAAAVAVGGRERLGEIPIPTATELRSITGRGVQAMVEGETVFIGSPKLFGEVAGEPLPQGLRDEGLRLEEAGRTTMIVRKGTRYLGVIGLMDTPRSAAIATLARLRELGITRMIMISGDNQRVADAIAKQVGLDEAWGDLMPEDKVAAIKKLKAQDKVAMVGDGVNDAPAMAN
;
A
#
# COMPACT_ATOMS: atom_id res chain seq x y z
N ASN A 1 -13.95 -17.52 23.33
CA ASN A 1 -13.10 -17.95 24.43
C ASN A 1 -11.64 -18.01 24.00
N LEU A 2 -10.81 -17.12 24.56
CA LEU A 2 -9.39 -17.06 24.21
C LEU A 2 -8.64 -18.34 24.57
N GLY A 3 -9.08 -19.06 25.58
CA GLY A 3 -8.43 -20.30 26.00
C GLY A 3 -8.45 -21.41 24.95
N SER A 4 -9.31 -21.31 23.93
CA SER A 4 -9.39 -22.31 22.86
C SER A 4 -8.77 -21.84 21.55
N LEU A 5 -8.30 -20.58 21.48
CA LEU A 5 -7.68 -20.03 20.29
C LEU A 5 -6.18 -20.28 20.30
N THR A 6 -5.64 -20.66 19.16
CA THR A 6 -4.19 -20.83 18.97
C THR A 6 -3.61 -19.86 17.96
N SER A 7 -4.46 -19.29 17.10
CA SER A 7 -4.03 -18.41 16.03
C SER A 7 -4.95 -17.21 15.88
N ILE A 8 -4.38 -16.06 15.55
CA ILE A 8 -5.14 -14.85 15.26
C ILE A 8 -4.62 -14.27 13.95
N ALA A 9 -5.55 -13.90 13.06
CA ALA A 9 -5.24 -13.18 11.84
C ALA A 9 -5.68 -11.74 11.99
N PHE A 10 -4.82 -10.81 11.58
CA PHE A 10 -5.07 -9.36 11.68
C PHE A 10 -5.08 -8.74 10.30
N ASP A 11 -6.04 -7.86 10.04
CA ASP A 11 -5.95 -6.99 8.88
C ASP A 11 -4.91 -5.91 9.19
N LYS A 12 -4.11 -5.54 8.18
CA LYS A 12 -3.06 -4.54 8.36
C LYS A 12 -3.65 -3.14 8.55
N THR A 13 -4.40 -2.69 7.55
CA THR A 13 -4.85 -1.30 7.45
C THR A 13 -5.92 -0.97 8.49
N GLY A 14 -5.66 0.05 9.30
CA GLY A 14 -6.60 0.52 10.31
C GLY A 14 -6.65 -0.33 11.57
N THR A 15 -6.06 -1.52 11.58
CA THR A 15 -5.98 -2.41 12.75
C THR A 15 -4.59 -2.41 13.35
N LEU A 16 -3.59 -2.85 12.59
CA LEU A 16 -2.19 -2.82 13.02
C LEU A 16 -1.54 -1.48 12.73
N THR A 17 -2.07 -0.73 11.78
CA THR A 17 -1.62 0.60 11.42
C THR A 17 -2.70 1.63 11.73
N GLU A 18 -2.33 2.90 11.69
CA GLU A 18 -3.25 4.01 12.01
C GLU A 18 -4.33 4.23 10.96
N GLY A 19 -4.17 3.69 9.74
CA GLY A 19 -5.08 3.94 8.63
C GLY A 19 -4.90 5.33 8.03
N ARG A 20 -3.74 5.95 8.22
CA ARG A 20 -3.41 7.30 7.75
C ARG A 20 -2.09 7.28 7.00
N PRO A 21 -2.08 6.86 5.74
CA PRO A 21 -0.83 6.85 4.97
C PRO A 21 -0.32 8.27 4.74
N ARG A 22 0.99 8.41 4.71
CA ARG A 22 1.67 9.70 4.49
C ARG A 22 2.81 9.51 3.50
N ILE A 23 3.12 10.57 2.74
CA ILE A 23 4.31 10.57 1.89
C ILE A 23 5.55 10.57 2.78
N THR A 24 6.43 9.62 2.57
CA THR A 24 7.71 9.54 3.28
C THR A 24 8.90 9.82 2.38
N ASP A 25 8.78 9.53 1.08
CA ASP A 25 9.89 9.64 0.13
C ASP A 25 9.37 10.19 -1.20
N VAL A 26 10.15 11.09 -1.78
CA VAL A 26 9.89 11.63 -3.13
C VAL A 26 11.21 11.52 -3.88
N ILE A 27 11.29 10.61 -4.84
CA ILE A 27 12.54 10.30 -5.54
C ILE A 27 12.33 10.52 -7.04
N PRO A 28 12.75 11.68 -7.55
CA PRO A 28 12.65 11.97 -8.98
C PRO A 28 13.67 11.18 -9.80
N ALA A 29 13.33 10.86 -11.03
CA ALA A 29 14.19 10.14 -11.96
C ALA A 29 14.84 11.07 -12.96
N GLY A 30 16.09 10.77 -13.32
CA GLY A 30 16.81 11.55 -14.33
C GLY A 30 16.90 13.03 -13.96
N ASP A 31 16.55 13.89 -14.91
CA ASP A 31 16.52 15.36 -14.74
C ASP A 31 15.17 15.89 -14.26
N THR A 32 14.25 15.02 -13.89
CA THR A 32 12.96 15.42 -13.31
C THR A 32 13.20 15.99 -11.92
N THR A 33 12.53 17.08 -11.57
CA THR A 33 12.59 17.64 -10.22
C THR A 33 11.51 17.02 -9.33
N GLU A 34 11.65 17.15 -8.01
CA GLU A 34 10.60 16.72 -7.08
C GLU A 34 9.28 17.45 -7.37
N ALA A 35 9.34 18.73 -7.71
CA ALA A 35 8.15 19.51 -8.04
C ALA A 35 7.45 18.96 -9.28
N ASP A 36 8.18 18.59 -10.33
CA ASP A 36 7.61 18.01 -11.54
C ASP A 36 6.93 16.67 -11.25
N LEU A 37 7.57 15.82 -10.47
CA LEU A 37 7.01 14.54 -10.08
C LEU A 37 5.71 14.73 -9.27
N LEU A 38 5.75 15.61 -8.26
CA LEU A 38 4.62 15.82 -7.37
C LEU A 38 3.44 16.50 -8.05
N ARG A 39 3.67 17.49 -8.92
CA ARG A 39 2.54 18.18 -9.55
C ARG A 39 1.76 17.27 -10.48
N ILE A 40 2.41 16.31 -11.15
CA ILE A 40 1.73 15.33 -11.98
C ILE A 40 1.00 14.29 -11.10
N ALA A 41 1.65 13.79 -10.06
CA ALA A 41 1.05 12.84 -9.14
C ALA A 41 -0.19 13.43 -8.45
N VAL A 42 -0.11 14.67 -7.97
CA VAL A 42 -1.23 15.36 -7.32
C VAL A 42 -2.38 15.57 -8.30
N ALA A 43 -2.09 15.94 -9.54
CA ALA A 43 -3.12 16.13 -10.56
C ALA A 43 -3.95 14.87 -10.77
N VAL A 44 -3.30 13.73 -10.90
CA VAL A 44 -3.97 12.44 -11.15
C VAL A 44 -4.65 11.92 -9.88
N GLU A 45 -3.91 11.87 -8.78
CA GLU A 45 -4.41 11.27 -7.53
C GLU A 45 -5.51 12.12 -6.89
N GLY A 46 -5.55 13.41 -7.20
CA GLY A 46 -6.65 14.28 -6.75
C GLY A 46 -8.03 13.88 -7.30
N LEU A 47 -8.07 13.06 -8.33
CA LEU A 47 -9.31 12.54 -8.91
C LEU A 47 -9.75 11.22 -8.29
N SER A 48 -8.90 10.57 -7.51
CA SER A 48 -9.15 9.24 -6.95
C SER A 48 -9.66 9.31 -5.51
N ASP A 49 -10.52 8.37 -5.15
CA ASP A 49 -11.07 8.25 -3.79
C ASP A 49 -10.25 7.30 -2.90
N HIS A 50 -9.21 6.70 -3.43
CA HIS A 50 -8.39 5.73 -2.67
C HIS A 50 -7.61 6.45 -1.56
N PRO A 51 -7.50 5.86 -0.34
CA PRO A 51 -6.76 6.50 0.77
C PRO A 51 -5.31 6.86 0.46
N LEU A 52 -4.60 6.05 -0.33
CA LEU A 52 -3.24 6.35 -0.75
C LEU A 52 -3.20 7.56 -1.68
N ALA A 53 -4.19 7.69 -2.55
CA ALA A 53 -4.32 8.84 -3.45
C ALA A 53 -4.57 10.12 -2.66
N ALA A 54 -5.41 10.06 -1.64
CA ALA A 54 -5.67 11.21 -0.77
C ALA A 54 -4.38 11.67 -0.07
N ALA A 55 -3.56 10.73 0.38
CA ALA A 55 -2.28 11.02 1.02
C ALA A 55 -1.33 11.76 0.06
N VAL A 56 -1.28 11.33 -1.21
CA VAL A 56 -0.47 12.00 -2.24
C VAL A 56 -1.01 13.39 -2.53
N ALA A 57 -2.33 13.52 -2.68
CA ALA A 57 -2.94 14.81 -2.98
C ALA A 57 -2.69 15.83 -1.87
N VAL A 58 -2.89 15.44 -0.62
CA VAL A 58 -2.69 16.34 0.53
C VAL A 58 -1.21 16.63 0.74
N GLY A 59 -0.39 15.60 0.90
CA GLY A 59 1.04 15.75 1.16
C GLY A 59 1.79 16.40 0.02
N GLY A 60 1.39 16.09 -1.21
CA GLY A 60 1.99 16.71 -2.41
C GLY A 60 1.68 18.19 -2.52
N ARG A 61 0.43 18.60 -2.25
CA ARG A 61 0.05 20.02 -2.26
C ARG A 61 0.82 20.81 -1.22
N GLU A 62 1.00 20.26 -0.04
CA GLU A 62 1.79 20.91 1.01
C GLU A 62 3.22 21.15 0.57
N ARG A 63 3.84 20.15 -0.07
CA ARG A 63 5.22 20.27 -0.56
C ARG A 63 5.36 21.20 -1.74
N LEU A 64 4.34 21.27 -2.61
CA LEU A 64 4.34 22.13 -3.79
C LEU A 64 4.10 23.62 -3.45
N GLY A 65 3.39 23.90 -2.35
CA GLY A 65 3.04 25.25 -2.00
C GLY A 65 2.19 25.90 -3.09
N GLU A 66 2.69 26.99 -3.69
CA GLU A 66 1.95 27.74 -4.71
C GLU A 66 2.21 27.28 -6.14
N ILE A 67 3.01 26.23 -6.34
CA ILE A 67 3.27 25.71 -7.68
C ILE A 67 1.96 25.23 -8.30
N PRO A 68 1.60 25.69 -9.53
CA PRO A 68 0.34 25.28 -10.15
C PRO A 68 0.28 23.79 -10.44
N ILE A 69 -0.90 23.22 -10.23
CA ILE A 69 -1.16 21.81 -10.50
C ILE A 69 -1.94 21.70 -11.81
N PRO A 70 -1.47 20.92 -12.79
CA PRO A 70 -2.18 20.80 -14.05
C PRO A 70 -3.49 20.04 -13.88
N THR A 71 -4.38 20.16 -14.86
CA THR A 71 -5.64 19.44 -14.87
C THR A 71 -5.44 18.01 -15.38
N ALA A 72 -5.93 17.04 -14.63
CA ALA A 72 -5.99 15.66 -15.07
C ALA A 72 -7.42 15.30 -15.46
N THR A 73 -7.57 14.46 -16.46
CA THR A 73 -8.86 13.98 -16.96
C THR A 73 -8.81 12.49 -17.25
N GLU A 74 -9.99 11.89 -17.47
CA GLU A 74 -10.11 10.49 -17.92
C GLU A 74 -9.44 9.49 -16.97
N LEU A 75 -9.63 9.68 -15.67
CA LEU A 75 -9.09 8.73 -14.68
C LEU A 75 -9.70 7.35 -14.85
N ARG A 76 -8.84 6.35 -14.88
CA ARG A 76 -9.23 4.93 -14.90
C ARG A 76 -8.41 4.15 -13.89
N SER A 77 -9.09 3.29 -13.14
CA SER A 77 -8.41 2.34 -12.26
C SER A 77 -7.95 1.12 -13.05
N ILE A 78 -6.75 0.65 -12.75
CA ILE A 78 -6.23 -0.61 -13.27
C ILE A 78 -6.14 -1.53 -12.06
N THR A 79 -7.12 -2.43 -11.91
CA THR A 79 -7.33 -3.21 -10.70
C THR A 79 -6.07 -3.90 -10.19
N GLY A 80 -5.72 -3.63 -8.95
CA GLY A 80 -4.55 -4.23 -8.31
C GLY A 80 -3.20 -3.70 -8.80
N ARG A 81 -3.18 -2.70 -9.70
CA ARG A 81 -1.96 -2.18 -10.31
C ARG A 81 -1.75 -0.69 -10.12
N GLY A 82 -2.79 0.09 -10.29
CA GLY A 82 -2.69 1.54 -10.19
C GLY A 82 -3.77 2.26 -10.97
N VAL A 83 -3.44 3.42 -11.52
CA VAL A 83 -4.37 4.28 -12.27
C VAL A 83 -3.71 4.84 -13.52
N GLN A 84 -4.55 5.26 -14.47
CA GLN A 84 -4.12 6.05 -15.63
C GLN A 84 -5.01 7.26 -15.77
N ALA A 85 -4.48 8.32 -16.35
CA ALA A 85 -5.21 9.55 -16.64
C ALA A 85 -4.52 10.32 -17.76
N MET A 86 -5.15 11.41 -18.20
CA MET A 86 -4.55 12.30 -19.19
C MET A 86 -4.14 13.61 -18.50
N VAL A 87 -2.91 14.03 -18.70
CA VAL A 87 -2.38 15.29 -18.18
C VAL A 87 -1.51 15.92 -19.27
N GLU A 88 -1.78 17.19 -19.57
CA GLU A 88 -0.98 17.94 -20.57
C GLU A 88 -0.85 17.22 -21.91
N GLY A 89 -1.93 16.55 -22.34
CA GLY A 89 -1.97 15.84 -23.62
C GLY A 89 -1.29 14.49 -23.64
N GLU A 90 -0.79 14.01 -22.52
CA GLU A 90 -0.09 12.73 -22.43
C GLU A 90 -0.76 11.78 -21.44
N THR A 91 -0.64 10.49 -21.70
CA THR A 91 -1.13 9.46 -20.77
C THR A 91 -0.17 9.36 -19.59
N VAL A 92 -0.72 9.45 -18.38
CA VAL A 92 0.03 9.26 -17.13
C VAL A 92 -0.39 7.94 -16.51
N PHE A 93 0.59 7.14 -16.11
CA PHE A 93 0.36 5.92 -15.33
C PHE A 93 1.01 6.10 -13.95
N ILE A 94 0.26 5.76 -12.91
CA ILE A 94 0.77 5.74 -11.54
C ILE A 94 0.43 4.40 -10.92
N GLY A 95 1.42 3.70 -10.39
CA GLY A 95 1.17 2.44 -9.73
C GLY A 95 2.41 1.68 -9.31
N SER A 96 2.19 0.41 -8.99
CA SER A 96 3.24 -0.51 -8.57
C SER A 96 4.16 -0.90 -9.72
N PRO A 97 5.33 -1.49 -9.44
CA PRO A 97 6.20 -1.99 -10.51
C PRO A 97 5.50 -2.96 -11.47
N LYS A 98 4.54 -3.74 -10.99
CA LYS A 98 3.80 -4.69 -11.82
C LYS A 98 3.00 -4.01 -12.94
N LEU A 99 2.50 -2.79 -12.68
CA LEU A 99 1.78 -2.03 -13.70
C LEU A 99 2.64 -1.85 -14.95
N PHE A 100 3.90 -1.51 -14.76
CA PHE A 100 4.81 -1.18 -15.87
C PHE A 100 5.34 -2.40 -16.63
N GLY A 101 5.05 -3.59 -16.14
CA GLY A 101 5.26 -4.82 -16.89
C GLY A 101 4.06 -5.21 -17.75
N GLU A 102 2.90 -4.60 -17.52
CA GLU A 102 1.64 -4.94 -18.21
C GLU A 102 1.20 -3.89 -19.23
N VAL A 103 1.50 -2.60 -18.98
CA VAL A 103 1.12 -1.52 -19.90
C VAL A 103 2.17 -1.33 -20.98
N ALA A 104 1.72 -0.83 -22.14
CA ALA A 104 2.63 -0.56 -23.27
C ALA A 104 3.63 0.54 -22.90
N GLY A 105 4.85 0.43 -23.43
CA GLY A 105 5.91 1.41 -23.25
C GLY A 105 7.20 0.78 -22.76
N GLU A 106 8.20 1.60 -22.53
CA GLU A 106 9.50 1.14 -22.05
C GLU A 106 9.38 0.50 -20.66
N PRO A 107 10.13 -0.56 -20.40
CA PRO A 107 10.12 -1.20 -19.09
C PRO A 107 10.67 -0.26 -18.03
N LEU A 108 10.33 -0.54 -16.78
CA LEU A 108 10.80 0.24 -15.63
C LEU A 108 12.33 0.23 -15.58
N PRO A 109 12.99 1.40 -15.56
CA PRO A 109 14.43 1.47 -15.45
C PRO A 109 14.95 0.80 -14.19
N GLN A 110 16.12 0.15 -14.29
CA GLN A 110 16.69 -0.59 -13.16
C GLN A 110 16.90 0.28 -11.92
N GLY A 111 17.33 1.53 -12.10
CA GLY A 111 17.52 2.45 -10.98
C GLY A 111 16.24 2.71 -10.19
N LEU A 112 15.12 2.89 -10.89
CA LEU A 112 13.83 3.08 -10.23
C LEU A 112 13.33 1.79 -9.61
N ARG A 113 13.58 0.65 -10.25
CA ARG A 113 13.24 -0.66 -9.69
C ARG A 113 13.96 -0.88 -8.37
N ASP A 114 15.25 -0.56 -8.32
CA ASP A 114 16.06 -0.72 -7.12
C ASP A 114 15.60 0.20 -5.99
N GLU A 115 15.26 1.45 -6.32
CA GLU A 115 14.71 2.39 -5.34
C GLU A 115 13.36 1.91 -4.80
N GLY A 116 12.50 1.39 -5.68
CA GLY A 116 11.22 0.82 -5.28
C GLY A 116 11.39 -0.37 -4.33
N LEU A 117 12.31 -1.27 -4.64
CA LEU A 117 12.59 -2.43 -3.78
C LEU A 117 13.10 -2.00 -2.40
N ARG A 118 13.99 -1.02 -2.36
CA ARG A 118 14.52 -0.47 -1.12
C ARG A 118 13.42 0.09 -0.23
N LEU A 119 12.49 0.84 -0.84
CA LEU A 119 11.36 1.42 -0.12
C LEU A 119 10.41 0.33 0.40
N GLU A 120 10.10 -0.68 -0.42
CA GLU A 120 9.23 -1.79 -0.01
C GLU A 120 9.82 -2.58 1.16
N GLU A 121 11.12 -2.84 1.13
CA GLU A 121 11.82 -3.53 2.22
C GLU A 121 11.81 -2.73 3.51
N ALA A 122 11.65 -1.40 3.42
CA ALA A 122 11.52 -0.52 4.58
C ALA A 122 10.05 -0.35 5.02
N GLY A 123 9.12 -1.07 4.40
CA GLY A 123 7.71 -1.03 4.76
C GLY A 123 6.91 0.07 4.06
N ARG A 124 7.46 0.66 3.00
CA ARG A 124 6.78 1.73 2.26
C ARG A 124 6.09 1.19 1.01
N THR A 125 4.86 1.64 0.81
CA THR A 125 4.15 1.39 -0.45
C THR A 125 4.70 2.34 -1.50
N THR A 126 4.94 1.85 -2.70
CA THR A 126 5.54 2.65 -3.77
C THR A 126 4.53 3.00 -4.84
N MET A 127 4.63 4.22 -5.35
CA MET A 127 3.89 4.71 -6.50
C MET A 127 4.88 5.23 -7.53
N ILE A 128 4.98 4.55 -8.65
CA ILE A 128 5.84 4.95 -9.75
C ILE A 128 5.00 5.77 -10.72
N VAL A 129 5.54 6.89 -11.18
CA VAL A 129 4.84 7.83 -12.07
C VAL A 129 5.55 7.88 -13.42
N ARG A 130 4.79 7.63 -14.49
CA ARG A 130 5.26 7.77 -15.87
C ARG A 130 4.30 8.67 -16.64
N LYS A 131 4.83 9.66 -17.32
CA LYS A 131 4.07 10.58 -18.18
C LYS A 131 4.54 10.40 -19.61
N GLY A 132 3.66 9.95 -20.49
CA GLY A 132 4.03 9.56 -21.84
C GLY A 132 5.06 8.44 -21.80
N THR A 133 6.25 8.68 -22.38
CA THR A 133 7.35 7.72 -22.40
C THR A 133 8.34 7.91 -21.24
N ARG A 134 8.15 8.95 -20.43
CA ARG A 134 9.15 9.38 -19.45
C ARG A 134 8.76 8.98 -18.03
N TYR A 135 9.61 8.23 -17.38
CA TYR A 135 9.45 7.95 -15.96
C TYR A 135 9.87 9.17 -15.15
N LEU A 136 8.95 9.68 -14.32
CA LEU A 136 9.18 10.88 -13.52
C LEU A 136 9.82 10.56 -12.17
N GLY A 137 9.57 9.38 -11.63
CA GLY A 137 10.13 8.97 -10.36
C GLY A 137 9.23 8.06 -9.56
N VAL A 138 9.55 7.92 -8.28
CA VAL A 138 8.79 7.10 -7.35
C VAL A 138 8.46 7.88 -6.08
N ILE A 139 7.26 7.66 -5.57
CA ILE A 139 6.78 8.24 -4.30
C ILE A 139 6.61 7.07 -3.33
N GLY A 140 7.20 7.19 -2.15
CA GLY A 140 7.02 6.23 -1.06
C GLY A 140 6.01 6.74 -0.05
N LEU A 141 5.12 5.86 0.39
CA LEU A 141 4.12 6.17 1.41
C LEU A 141 4.16 5.12 2.50
N MET A 142 3.88 5.53 3.72
CA MET A 142 3.80 4.61 4.84
C MET A 142 2.60 4.93 5.69
N ASP A 143 1.88 3.88 6.06
CA ASP A 143 0.85 3.93 7.08
C ASP A 143 1.52 3.43 8.37
N THR A 144 1.62 4.32 9.34
CA THR A 144 2.42 4.08 10.55
C THR A 144 1.81 2.96 11.39
N PRO A 145 2.61 1.97 11.82
CA PRO A 145 2.14 0.97 12.78
C PRO A 145 1.70 1.63 14.07
N ARG A 146 0.62 1.13 14.66
CA ARG A 146 0.14 1.61 15.95
C ARG A 146 1.07 1.14 17.04
N SER A 147 1.50 2.05 17.93
CA SER A 147 2.32 1.67 19.07
C SER A 147 1.56 0.69 19.99
N ALA A 148 0.25 0.91 20.13
CA ALA A 148 -0.60 0.00 20.90
C ALA A 148 -0.66 -1.41 20.29
N ALA A 149 -0.51 -1.56 18.97
CA ALA A 149 -0.51 -2.87 18.32
C ALA A 149 0.66 -3.71 18.79
N ILE A 150 1.86 -3.13 18.88
CA ILE A 150 3.06 -3.85 19.32
C ILE A 150 2.86 -4.41 20.73
N ALA A 151 2.34 -3.57 21.65
CA ALA A 151 2.08 -3.99 23.02
C ALA A 151 0.99 -5.07 23.10
N THR A 152 -0.08 -4.91 22.32
CA THR A 152 -1.18 -5.88 22.28
C THR A 152 -0.73 -7.24 21.77
N LEU A 153 0.08 -7.27 20.71
CA LEU A 153 0.60 -8.51 20.15
C LEU A 153 1.52 -9.24 21.15
N ALA A 154 2.36 -8.49 21.86
CA ALA A 154 3.20 -9.05 22.91
C ALA A 154 2.35 -9.67 24.02
N ARG A 155 1.27 -8.98 24.41
CA ARG A 155 0.35 -9.48 25.45
C ARG A 155 -0.37 -10.75 25.01
N LEU A 156 -0.80 -10.82 23.75
CA LEU A 156 -1.45 -12.02 23.23
C LEU A 156 -0.53 -13.24 23.25
N ARG A 157 0.76 -13.05 22.98
CA ARG A 157 1.75 -14.14 23.09
C ARG A 157 1.84 -14.64 24.53
N GLU A 158 1.87 -13.73 25.48
CA GLU A 158 1.88 -14.10 26.92
C GLU A 158 0.64 -14.87 27.32
N LEU A 159 -0.51 -14.59 26.67
CA LEU A 159 -1.76 -15.28 26.93
C LEU A 159 -1.89 -16.64 26.21
N GLY A 160 -0.88 -17.07 25.48
CA GLY A 160 -0.81 -18.39 24.87
C GLY A 160 -1.17 -18.46 23.39
N ILE A 161 -1.32 -17.33 22.72
CA ILE A 161 -1.52 -17.32 21.26
C ILE A 161 -0.20 -17.68 20.59
N THR A 162 -0.18 -18.78 19.85
CA THR A 162 1.04 -19.34 19.27
C THR A 162 1.33 -18.85 17.86
N ARG A 163 0.31 -18.41 17.13
CA ARG A 163 0.48 -17.96 15.75
C ARG A 163 -0.31 -16.69 15.48
N MET A 164 0.37 -15.65 14.99
CA MET A 164 -0.26 -14.40 14.64
C MET A 164 0.14 -14.04 13.21
N ILE A 165 -0.85 -13.75 12.38
CA ILE A 165 -0.68 -13.58 10.93
C ILE A 165 -1.24 -12.22 10.53
N MET A 166 -0.50 -11.47 9.72
CA MET A 166 -1.01 -10.25 9.11
C MET A 166 -1.52 -10.55 7.70
N ILE A 167 -2.69 -10.02 7.38
CA ILE A 167 -3.30 -10.14 6.06
C ILE A 167 -3.33 -8.76 5.43
N SER A 168 -2.85 -8.63 4.20
CA SER A 168 -2.70 -7.34 3.53
C SER A 168 -2.89 -7.42 2.02
N GLY A 169 -3.46 -6.37 1.44
CA GLY A 169 -3.48 -6.19 -0.01
C GLY A 169 -2.18 -5.59 -0.54
N ASP A 170 -1.28 -5.16 0.34
CA ASP A 170 0.00 -4.61 -0.08
C ASP A 170 0.94 -5.67 -0.64
N ASN A 171 1.97 -5.22 -1.35
CA ASN A 171 3.06 -6.06 -1.82
C ASN A 171 3.62 -6.91 -0.67
N GLN A 172 4.01 -8.15 -0.97
CA GLN A 172 4.51 -9.08 0.05
C GLN A 172 5.73 -8.52 0.80
N ARG A 173 6.63 -7.79 0.16
CA ARG A 173 7.79 -7.19 0.82
C ARG A 173 7.39 -6.16 1.86
N VAL A 174 6.40 -5.32 1.52
CA VAL A 174 5.84 -4.32 2.44
C VAL A 174 5.19 -5.02 3.62
N ALA A 175 4.39 -6.04 3.34
CA ALA A 175 3.70 -6.82 4.36
C ALA A 175 4.70 -7.46 5.33
N ASP A 176 5.75 -8.09 4.81
CA ASP A 176 6.80 -8.71 5.63
C ASP A 176 7.51 -7.68 6.52
N ALA A 177 7.82 -6.51 5.97
CA ALA A 177 8.50 -5.45 6.71
C ALA A 177 7.64 -4.94 7.87
N ILE A 178 6.35 -4.68 7.61
CA ILE A 178 5.44 -4.20 8.65
C ILE A 178 5.20 -5.28 9.71
N ALA A 179 5.01 -6.53 9.31
CA ALA A 179 4.85 -7.66 10.25
C ALA A 179 6.03 -7.73 11.20
N LYS A 180 7.24 -7.63 10.68
CA LYS A 180 8.46 -7.64 11.49
C LYS A 180 8.50 -6.47 12.48
N GLN A 181 8.10 -5.28 12.03
CA GLN A 181 8.08 -4.09 12.89
C GLN A 181 7.11 -4.22 14.06
N VAL A 182 5.98 -4.88 13.88
CA VAL A 182 4.99 -5.04 14.94
C VAL A 182 5.14 -6.35 15.72
N GLY A 183 6.05 -7.23 15.32
CA GLY A 183 6.33 -8.47 16.03
C GLY A 183 5.43 -9.64 15.65
N LEU A 184 4.99 -9.70 14.41
CA LEU A 184 4.20 -10.83 13.91
C LEU A 184 5.07 -11.93 13.32
N ASP A 185 4.54 -13.16 13.36
CA ASP A 185 5.25 -14.36 12.88
C ASP A 185 5.23 -14.48 11.37
N GLU A 186 4.12 -14.09 10.73
CA GLU A 186 4.02 -14.17 9.29
C GLU A 186 3.06 -13.12 8.72
N ALA A 187 3.21 -12.87 7.43
CA ALA A 187 2.35 -11.95 6.70
C ALA A 187 1.97 -12.57 5.36
N TRP A 188 0.72 -12.36 4.96
CA TRP A 188 0.20 -12.74 3.65
C TRP A 188 -0.14 -11.45 2.91
N GLY A 189 0.69 -11.10 1.94
CA GLY A 189 0.54 -9.91 1.11
C GLY A 189 -0.05 -10.22 -0.26
N ASP A 190 -0.14 -9.19 -1.08
CA ASP A 190 -0.66 -9.28 -2.46
C ASP A 190 -2.09 -9.83 -2.55
N LEU A 191 -2.89 -9.68 -1.51
CA LEU A 191 -4.25 -10.22 -1.47
C LEU A 191 -5.28 -9.22 -2.01
N MET A 192 -6.06 -9.67 -2.98
CA MET A 192 -7.29 -8.99 -3.39
C MET A 192 -8.37 -9.27 -2.34
N PRO A 193 -9.48 -8.49 -2.29
CA PRO A 193 -10.54 -8.73 -1.30
C PRO A 193 -11.05 -10.17 -1.28
N GLU A 194 -11.25 -10.79 -2.43
CA GLU A 194 -11.69 -12.18 -2.54
C GLU A 194 -10.63 -13.16 -2.03
N ASP A 195 -9.36 -12.81 -2.18
CA ASP A 195 -8.25 -13.64 -1.69
C ASP A 195 -8.18 -13.62 -0.17
N LYS A 196 -8.55 -12.51 0.45
CA LYS A 196 -8.61 -12.41 1.91
C LYS A 196 -9.62 -13.38 2.48
N VAL A 197 -10.79 -13.50 1.85
CA VAL A 197 -11.82 -14.45 2.26
C VAL A 197 -11.29 -15.88 2.15
N ALA A 198 -10.68 -16.24 1.03
CA ALA A 198 -10.10 -17.54 0.81
C ALA A 198 -8.99 -17.86 1.82
N ALA A 199 -8.15 -16.87 2.12
CA ALA A 199 -7.07 -17.01 3.09
C ALA A 199 -7.60 -17.34 4.49
N ILE A 200 -8.66 -16.65 4.91
CA ILE A 200 -9.28 -16.88 6.22
C ILE A 200 -9.90 -18.27 6.28
N LYS A 201 -10.58 -18.71 5.23
CA LYS A 201 -11.15 -20.05 5.16
C LYS A 201 -10.06 -21.12 5.28
N LYS A 202 -8.94 -20.91 4.61
CA LYS A 202 -7.78 -21.81 4.67
C LYS A 202 -7.22 -21.89 6.10
N LEU A 203 -7.09 -20.77 6.77
CA LEU A 203 -6.61 -20.72 8.15
C LEU A 203 -7.57 -21.42 9.10
N LYS A 204 -8.87 -21.22 8.95
CA LYS A 204 -9.89 -21.85 9.79
C LYS A 204 -9.91 -23.38 9.62
N ALA A 205 -9.56 -23.88 8.44
CA ALA A 205 -9.47 -25.31 8.18
C ALA A 205 -8.26 -25.96 8.87
N GLN A 206 -7.22 -25.19 9.13
CA GLN A 206 -5.98 -25.67 9.75
C GLN A 206 -5.99 -25.53 11.27
N ASP A 207 -6.57 -24.45 11.79
CA ASP A 207 -6.53 -24.08 13.20
C ASP A 207 -7.79 -23.35 13.63
N LYS A 208 -7.95 -23.19 14.96
CA LYS A 208 -8.96 -22.29 15.51
C LYS A 208 -8.42 -20.87 15.38
N VAL A 209 -8.98 -20.10 14.45
CA VAL A 209 -8.51 -18.78 14.11
C VAL A 209 -9.57 -17.71 14.41
N ALA A 210 -9.16 -16.65 15.11
CA ALA A 210 -9.95 -15.44 15.25
C ALA A 210 -9.46 -14.43 14.20
N MET A 211 -10.39 -13.62 13.70
CA MET A 211 -10.05 -12.53 12.76
C MET A 211 -10.27 -11.17 13.44
N VAL A 212 -9.27 -10.30 13.36
CA VAL A 212 -9.35 -8.95 13.88
C VAL A 212 -9.20 -7.94 12.73
N GLY A 213 -10.18 -7.07 12.57
CA GLY A 213 -10.20 -6.06 11.52
C GLY A 213 -10.88 -4.79 11.99
N ASP A 214 -10.93 -3.77 11.13
CA ASP A 214 -11.59 -2.50 11.41
C ASP A 214 -13.11 -2.56 11.17
N GLY A 215 -13.61 -3.67 10.67
CA GLY A 215 -15.03 -3.98 10.53
C GLY A 215 -15.67 -3.59 9.20
N VAL A 216 -15.23 -2.53 8.55
CA VAL A 216 -15.92 -2.02 7.36
C VAL A 216 -15.52 -2.77 6.09
N ASN A 217 -14.23 -2.87 5.84
CA ASN A 217 -13.71 -3.55 4.65
C ASN A 217 -13.53 -5.05 4.85
N ASP A 218 -13.68 -5.51 6.08
CA ASP A 218 -13.46 -6.91 6.44
C ASP A 218 -14.74 -7.74 6.53
N ALA A 219 -15.92 -7.10 6.41
CA ALA A 219 -17.19 -7.78 6.57
C ALA A 219 -17.32 -9.07 5.73
N PRO A 220 -16.95 -9.11 4.45
CA PRO A 220 -17.02 -10.34 3.67
C PRO A 220 -16.11 -11.46 4.21
N ALA A 221 -14.95 -11.09 4.75
CA ALA A 221 -14.02 -12.06 5.32
C ALA A 221 -14.49 -12.56 6.68
N MET A 222 -15.03 -11.66 7.49
CA MET A 222 -15.50 -11.99 8.84
C MET A 222 -16.79 -12.83 8.83
N ALA A 223 -17.63 -12.68 7.78
CA ALA A 223 -18.87 -13.46 7.64
C ALA A 223 -18.62 -14.94 7.38
N ASN A 224 -17.43 -15.32 7.02
CA ASN A 224 -17.03 -16.71 6.76
C ASN A 224 -16.17 -17.25 7.90
#